data_1a785f0ad8d3072e70fcdd82986065a3
#
_entry.id   1a785f0ad8d3072e70fcdd82986065a3
#
_cell.length_a   1.000
_cell.length_b   1.000
_cell.length_c   1.000
_cell.angle_alpha   90.00
_cell.angle_beta   90.00
_cell.angle_gamma   90.00
#
_symmetry.space_group_name_H-M   'P 1'
#
loop_
_entity.id
_entity.type
_entity.pdbx_description
1 polymer ?
#
loop_
_entity_poly.entity_id
_entity_poly.type
_entity_poly.pdbx_seq_one_letter_code
_entity_poly.pdbx_strand_id
1 'polypeptide(L)'
;MITKKANLIHTIKNVYFAKKEPISVVHFITNRCNARCSFCFIDFDNPNTFKGELTLDEIDKLTKNLGSSLLNVNLTGGEPFARKDITEIAKKYIDNTTIQSIYVTTNGSLPDRAENFAKEIVSYDKKIELTFQISIDDFPENHDSVRKIKKLFESCIDTYW
;
A
#
# COMPACT_ATOMS: atom_id res chain seq x y z
N MET A 1 -8.25 -19.71 -11.36
CA MET A 1 -7.00 -18.95 -11.43
C MET A 1 -5.89 -19.76 -10.78
N ILE A 2 -4.79 -20.04 -11.49
CA ILE A 2 -3.63 -20.75 -10.93
C ILE A 2 -2.80 -19.68 -10.22
N THR A 3 -2.89 -19.63 -8.89
CA THR A 3 -2.00 -18.77 -8.10
C THR A 3 -0.56 -19.15 -8.41
N LYS A 4 0.19 -18.22 -8.99
CA LYS A 4 1.62 -18.38 -9.22
C LYS A 4 2.29 -18.48 -7.84
N LYS A 5 2.61 -19.70 -7.39
CA LYS A 5 3.43 -19.86 -6.18
C LYS A 5 4.81 -19.27 -6.46
N ALA A 6 5.31 -18.45 -5.56
CA ALA A 6 6.70 -18.04 -5.59
C ALA A 6 7.57 -19.29 -5.68
N ASN A 7 8.40 -19.37 -6.71
CA ASN A 7 9.36 -20.47 -6.83
C ASN A 7 10.52 -20.18 -5.87
N LEU A 8 10.51 -20.81 -4.71
CA LEU A 8 11.51 -20.60 -3.67
C LEU A 8 12.96 -20.74 -4.21
N ILE A 9 13.21 -21.72 -5.07
CA ILE A 9 14.54 -21.93 -5.67
C ILE A 9 14.90 -20.73 -6.55
N HIS A 10 13.96 -20.22 -7.35
CA HIS A 10 14.17 -19.04 -8.19
C HIS A 10 14.43 -17.81 -7.31
N THR A 11 13.63 -17.60 -6.28
CA THR A 11 13.79 -16.48 -5.33
C THR A 11 15.17 -16.55 -4.64
N ILE A 12 15.59 -17.71 -4.15
CA ILE A 12 16.91 -17.89 -3.54
C ILE A 12 18.02 -17.58 -4.55
N LYS A 13 17.93 -18.10 -5.77
CA LYS A 13 18.90 -17.80 -6.84
C LYS A 13 18.95 -16.30 -7.15
N ASN A 14 17.81 -15.63 -7.21
CA ASN A 14 17.76 -14.20 -7.44
C ASN A 14 18.41 -13.41 -6.28
N VAL A 15 18.09 -13.75 -5.03
CA VAL A 15 18.63 -13.06 -3.84
C VAL A 15 20.15 -13.14 -3.75
N TYR A 16 20.68 -14.35 -3.91
CA TYR A 16 22.10 -14.60 -3.64
C TYR A 16 23.02 -14.42 -4.85
N PHE A 17 22.51 -14.63 -6.05
CA PHE A 17 23.34 -14.68 -7.26
C PHE A 17 22.93 -13.66 -8.32
N ALA A 18 21.70 -13.71 -8.81
CA ALA A 18 21.29 -12.91 -9.96
C ALA A 18 21.06 -11.42 -9.60
N LYS A 19 20.40 -11.14 -8.46
CA LYS A 19 20.08 -9.79 -7.94
C LYS A 19 19.40 -8.86 -8.96
N LYS A 20 18.51 -9.43 -9.81
CA LYS A 20 17.88 -8.71 -10.92
C LYS A 20 16.43 -8.33 -10.66
N GLU A 21 15.73 -9.10 -9.82
CA GLU A 21 14.31 -8.90 -9.55
C GLU A 21 14.10 -8.43 -8.11
N PRO A 22 13.17 -7.50 -7.87
CA PRO A 22 12.82 -7.11 -6.50
C PRO A 22 12.13 -8.27 -5.76
N ILE A 23 12.36 -8.34 -4.45
CA ILE A 23 11.69 -9.29 -3.55
C ILE A 23 10.54 -8.63 -2.83
N SER A 24 10.66 -7.34 -2.57
CA SER A 24 9.68 -6.48 -1.93
C SER A 24 9.63 -5.14 -2.66
N VAL A 25 8.44 -4.58 -2.76
CA VAL A 25 8.22 -3.25 -3.33
C VAL A 25 7.48 -2.39 -2.33
N VAL A 26 7.96 -1.17 -2.12
CA VAL A 26 7.20 -0.10 -1.46
C VAL A 26 6.73 0.85 -2.56
N HIS A 27 5.41 0.89 -2.79
CA HIS A 27 4.81 1.68 -3.84
C HIS A 27 4.04 2.87 -3.27
N PHE A 28 4.58 4.06 -3.46
CA PHE A 28 3.89 5.32 -3.17
C PHE A 28 2.86 5.56 -4.27
N ILE A 29 1.64 5.05 -4.08
CA ILE A 29 0.60 5.08 -5.11
C ILE A 29 -0.03 6.45 -5.31
N THR A 30 0.10 7.34 -4.31
CA THR A 30 -0.40 8.72 -4.37
C THR A 30 0.38 9.63 -3.44
N ASN A 31 0.51 10.91 -3.79
CA ASN A 31 0.97 11.96 -2.88
C ASN A 31 -0.20 12.69 -2.19
N ARG A 32 -1.45 12.37 -2.55
CA ARG A 32 -2.64 12.96 -1.92
C ARG A 32 -2.80 12.42 -0.51
N CYS A 33 -3.05 13.32 0.42
CA CYS A 33 -3.32 12.98 1.81
C CYS A 33 -4.33 13.98 2.40
N ASN A 34 -5.16 13.50 3.29
CA ASN A 34 -6.08 14.34 4.06
C ASN A 34 -5.48 14.85 5.38
N ALA A 35 -4.32 14.30 5.79
CA ALA A 35 -3.53 14.80 6.91
C ALA A 35 -2.54 15.89 6.47
N ARG A 36 -2.05 16.67 7.45
CA ARG A 36 -1.01 17.69 7.28
C ARG A 36 0.01 17.60 8.42
N CYS A 37 0.61 16.41 8.55
CA CYS A 37 1.56 16.13 9.61
C CYS A 37 2.73 17.11 9.59
N SER A 38 3.14 17.62 10.76
CA SER A 38 4.21 18.60 10.86
C SER A 38 5.59 18.08 10.43
N PHE A 39 5.77 16.77 10.43
CA PHE A 39 7.00 16.06 10.02
C PHE A 39 6.91 15.41 8.64
N CYS A 40 5.84 15.65 7.88
CA CYS A 40 5.62 15.01 6.59
C CYS A 40 6.67 15.46 5.58
N PHE A 41 7.24 14.50 4.84
CA PHE A 41 8.19 14.79 3.76
C PHE A 41 7.52 15.25 2.46
N ILE A 42 6.19 15.09 2.36
CA ILE A 42 5.43 15.55 1.19
C ILE A 42 5.26 17.07 1.29
N ASP A 43 5.77 17.77 0.30
CA ASP A 43 5.61 19.22 0.16
C ASP A 43 4.26 19.53 -0.52
N PHE A 44 3.25 19.82 0.30
CA PHE A 44 1.90 20.11 -0.19
C PHE A 44 1.76 21.49 -0.84
N ASP A 45 2.71 22.39 -0.63
CA ASP A 45 2.72 23.73 -1.20
C ASP A 45 3.32 23.75 -2.62
N ASN A 46 4.04 22.70 -3.00
CA ASN A 46 4.60 22.56 -4.33
C ASN A 46 3.53 22.05 -5.33
N PRO A 47 3.19 22.83 -6.38
CA PRO A 47 2.15 22.47 -7.34
C PRO A 47 2.49 21.22 -8.18
N ASN A 48 3.74 20.77 -8.16
CA ASN A 48 4.16 19.54 -8.85
C ASN A 48 4.01 18.28 -8.02
N THR A 49 3.74 18.39 -6.73
CA THR A 49 3.62 17.25 -5.80
C THR A 49 2.57 16.23 -6.23
N PHE A 50 1.51 16.70 -6.88
CA PHE A 50 0.41 15.83 -7.32
C PHE A 50 0.50 15.40 -8.79
N LYS A 51 1.59 15.76 -9.46
CA LYS A 51 1.84 15.34 -10.84
C LYS A 51 2.60 14.02 -10.88
N GLY A 52 2.34 13.23 -11.94
CA GLY A 52 3.11 12.01 -12.20
C GLY A 52 2.66 10.79 -11.38
N GLU A 53 1.48 10.80 -10.78
CA GLU A 53 0.89 9.57 -10.27
C GLU A 53 0.70 8.58 -11.43
N LEU A 54 1.19 7.35 -11.27
CA LEU A 54 1.01 6.32 -12.28
C LEU A 54 -0.48 6.00 -12.47
N THR A 55 -0.88 5.91 -13.71
CA THR A 55 -2.21 5.41 -14.09
C THR A 55 -2.31 3.91 -13.84
N LEU A 56 -3.53 3.37 -13.80
CA LEU A 56 -3.73 1.93 -13.64
C LEU A 56 -3.09 1.12 -14.76
N ASP A 57 -3.07 1.63 -15.99
CA ASP A 57 -2.41 0.98 -17.14
C ASP A 57 -0.88 0.96 -17.01
N GLU A 58 -0.30 2.03 -16.48
CA GLU A 58 1.15 2.07 -16.19
C GLU A 58 1.51 1.12 -15.05
N ILE A 59 0.67 1.03 -14.02
CA ILE A 59 0.83 0.07 -12.93
C ILE A 59 0.69 -1.37 -13.43
N ASP A 60 -0.24 -1.63 -14.35
CA ASP A 60 -0.37 -2.95 -14.99
C ASP A 60 0.92 -3.34 -15.76
N LYS A 61 1.49 -2.41 -16.50
CA LYS A 61 2.77 -2.61 -17.19
C LYS A 61 3.93 -2.79 -16.21
N LEU A 62 3.99 -1.96 -15.17
CA LEU A 62 4.99 -2.06 -14.11
C LEU A 62 4.96 -3.44 -13.47
N THR A 63 3.80 -3.88 -12.99
CA THR A 63 3.64 -5.14 -12.27
C THR A 63 3.98 -6.36 -13.13
N LYS A 64 3.71 -6.33 -14.43
CA LYS A 64 4.10 -7.38 -15.39
C LYS A 64 5.63 -7.50 -15.57
N ASN A 65 6.38 -6.44 -15.26
CA ASN A 65 7.83 -6.39 -15.43
C ASN A 65 8.62 -6.58 -14.12
N LEU A 66 7.97 -6.79 -12.97
CA LEU A 66 8.65 -6.97 -11.68
C LEU A 66 9.31 -8.35 -11.49
N GLY A 67 9.06 -9.28 -12.41
CA GLY A 67 9.61 -10.64 -12.34
C GLY A 67 8.81 -11.56 -11.42
N SER A 68 9.40 -12.72 -11.11
CA SER A 68 8.75 -13.82 -10.37
C SER A 68 9.31 -14.03 -8.96
N SER A 69 10.14 -13.11 -8.48
CA SER A 69 10.73 -13.17 -7.15
C SER A 69 10.01 -12.31 -6.12
N LEU A 70 9.01 -11.50 -6.54
CA LEU A 70 8.32 -10.58 -5.66
C LEU A 70 7.45 -11.36 -4.66
N LEU A 71 7.67 -11.13 -3.37
CA LEU A 71 6.96 -11.79 -2.27
C LEU A 71 5.89 -10.90 -1.65
N ASN A 72 6.12 -9.60 -1.63
CA ASN A 72 5.19 -8.65 -1.02
C ASN A 72 5.24 -7.27 -1.67
N VAL A 73 4.16 -6.53 -1.48
CA VAL A 73 4.08 -5.11 -1.79
C VAL A 73 3.54 -4.34 -0.60
N ASN A 74 4.12 -3.17 -0.33
CA ASN A 74 3.55 -2.19 0.59
C ASN A 74 2.96 -1.03 -0.23
N LEU A 75 1.64 -0.89 -0.22
CA LEU A 75 0.92 0.24 -0.81
C LEU A 75 0.91 1.38 0.20
N THR A 76 1.50 2.49 -0.16
CA THR A 76 1.67 3.65 0.71
C THR A 76 1.58 4.95 -0.09
N GLY A 77 2.01 6.06 0.49
CA GLY A 77 2.04 7.37 -0.18
C GLY A 77 1.74 8.50 0.79
N GLY A 78 0.84 9.41 0.40
CA GLY A 78 0.18 10.30 1.33
C GLY A 78 -0.80 9.51 2.19
N GLU A 79 -2.05 9.40 1.74
CA GLU A 79 -3.02 8.44 2.29
C GLU A 79 -3.48 7.52 1.16
N PRO A 80 -3.12 6.23 1.18
CA PRO A 80 -3.43 5.33 0.07
C PRO A 80 -4.94 5.17 -0.16
N PHE A 81 -5.75 5.21 0.89
CA PHE A 81 -7.21 5.16 0.77
C PHE A 81 -7.84 6.46 0.24
N ALA A 82 -7.09 7.56 0.09
CA ALA A 82 -7.54 8.71 -0.68
C ALA A 82 -7.58 8.43 -2.20
N ARG A 83 -6.81 7.45 -2.67
CA ARG A 83 -6.81 6.99 -4.06
C ARG A 83 -7.99 6.05 -4.31
N LYS A 84 -8.81 6.35 -5.35
CA LYS A 84 -10.09 5.63 -5.58
C LYS A 84 -9.89 4.22 -6.12
N ASP A 85 -8.85 3.99 -6.92
CA ASP A 85 -8.56 2.73 -7.62
C ASP A 85 -7.54 1.85 -6.87
N ILE A 86 -7.37 2.05 -5.56
CA ILE A 86 -6.43 1.26 -4.74
C ILE A 86 -6.69 -0.24 -4.82
N THR A 87 -7.96 -0.65 -4.85
CA THR A 87 -8.35 -2.07 -4.98
C THR A 87 -7.89 -2.64 -6.31
N GLU A 88 -8.09 -1.90 -7.40
CA GLU A 88 -7.65 -2.33 -8.73
C GLU A 88 -6.12 -2.39 -8.83
N ILE A 89 -5.42 -1.47 -8.19
CA ILE A 89 -3.95 -1.51 -8.07
C ILE A 89 -3.51 -2.80 -7.37
N ALA A 90 -4.11 -3.12 -6.23
CA ALA A 90 -3.79 -4.35 -5.49
C ALA A 90 -4.04 -5.60 -6.34
N LYS A 91 -5.16 -5.65 -7.07
CA LYS A 91 -5.47 -6.75 -7.99
C LYS A 91 -4.41 -6.89 -9.10
N LYS A 92 -3.85 -5.77 -9.63
CA LYS A 92 -2.75 -5.84 -10.61
C LYS A 92 -1.50 -6.51 -10.03
N TYR A 93 -1.17 -6.25 -8.78
CA TYR A 93 -0.08 -6.95 -8.10
C TYR A 93 -0.38 -8.45 -7.94
N ILE A 94 -1.59 -8.82 -7.52
CA ILE A 94 -2.02 -10.23 -7.36
C ILE A 94 -1.94 -10.97 -8.70
N ASP A 95 -2.47 -10.37 -9.77
CA ASP A 95 -2.58 -11.03 -11.07
C ASP A 95 -1.25 -11.17 -11.81
N ASN A 96 -0.39 -10.16 -11.71
CA ASN A 96 0.81 -10.05 -12.53
C ASN A 96 2.08 -10.53 -11.83
N THR A 97 2.07 -10.74 -10.51
CA THR A 97 3.26 -11.08 -9.74
C THR A 97 3.07 -12.37 -8.93
N THR A 98 4.03 -12.68 -8.07
CA THR A 98 4.00 -13.85 -7.17
C THR A 98 3.85 -13.46 -5.71
N ILE A 99 3.33 -12.26 -5.43
CA ILE A 99 3.16 -11.79 -4.05
C ILE A 99 2.31 -12.77 -3.23
N GLN A 100 2.66 -12.85 -1.97
CA GLN A 100 1.93 -13.61 -0.95
C GLN A 100 1.26 -12.69 0.06
N SER A 101 1.77 -11.46 0.18
CA SER A 101 1.23 -10.48 1.12
C SER A 101 1.16 -9.06 0.53
N ILE A 102 0.14 -8.35 0.97
CA ILE A 102 -0.06 -6.92 0.71
C ILE A 102 -0.08 -6.21 2.05
N TYR A 103 0.80 -5.22 2.19
CA TYR A 103 0.79 -4.28 3.30
C TYR A 103 0.17 -2.97 2.82
N VAL A 104 -0.63 -2.32 3.65
CA VAL A 104 -1.14 -0.97 3.38
C VAL A 104 -0.79 -0.08 4.56
N THR A 105 0.06 0.92 4.33
CA THR A 105 0.42 1.90 5.35
C THR A 105 -0.54 3.09 5.26
N THR A 106 -1.38 3.26 6.27
CA THR A 106 -2.46 4.27 6.32
C THR A 106 -2.39 5.11 7.58
N ASN A 107 -2.92 6.31 7.51
CA ASN A 107 -3.13 7.16 8.68
C ASN A 107 -4.38 6.78 9.50
N GLY A 108 -5.18 5.81 9.03
CA GLY A 108 -6.36 5.30 9.73
C GLY A 108 -7.59 6.23 9.70
N SER A 109 -7.57 7.29 8.89
CA SER A 109 -8.67 8.27 8.85
C SER A 109 -9.88 7.85 8.01
N LEU A 110 -9.79 6.73 7.30
CA LEU A 110 -10.79 6.26 6.35
C LEU A 110 -11.16 4.79 6.60
N PRO A 111 -11.69 4.44 7.79
CA PRO A 111 -11.95 3.06 8.20
C PRO A 111 -12.90 2.33 7.24
N ASP A 112 -14.00 2.95 6.81
CA ASP A 112 -14.95 2.33 5.87
C ASP A 112 -14.29 1.93 4.56
N ARG A 113 -13.34 2.74 4.06
CA ARG A 113 -12.62 2.44 2.82
C ARG A 113 -11.61 1.31 3.02
N ALA A 114 -10.96 1.27 4.17
CA ALA A 114 -10.05 0.19 4.54
C ALA A 114 -10.81 -1.14 4.66
N GLU A 115 -11.98 -1.13 5.31
CA GLU A 115 -12.82 -2.30 5.45
C GLU A 115 -13.32 -2.83 4.10
N ASN A 116 -13.84 -1.95 3.24
CA ASN A 116 -14.31 -2.32 1.90
C ASN A 116 -13.17 -2.91 1.06
N PHE A 117 -12.00 -2.28 1.09
CA PHE A 117 -10.79 -2.80 0.43
C PHE A 117 -10.43 -4.20 0.95
N ALA A 118 -10.43 -4.40 2.27
CA ALA A 118 -10.11 -5.69 2.87
C ALA A 118 -11.10 -6.78 2.41
N LYS A 119 -12.41 -6.49 2.45
CA LYS A 119 -13.45 -7.42 1.99
C LYS A 119 -13.26 -7.81 0.53
N GLU A 120 -12.98 -6.82 -0.33
CA GLU A 120 -12.77 -7.08 -1.75
C GLU A 120 -11.52 -7.91 -2.01
N ILE A 121 -10.38 -7.58 -1.41
CA ILE A 121 -9.11 -8.29 -1.65
C ILE A 121 -9.17 -9.73 -1.11
N VAL A 122 -9.68 -9.94 0.10
CA VAL A 122 -9.82 -11.28 0.68
C VAL A 122 -10.81 -12.14 -0.13
N SER A 123 -11.85 -11.52 -0.70
CA SER A 123 -12.78 -12.24 -1.60
C SER A 123 -12.14 -12.55 -2.95
N TYR A 124 -11.26 -11.68 -3.43
CA TYR A 124 -10.58 -11.83 -4.72
C TYR A 124 -9.53 -12.95 -4.71
N ASP A 125 -8.68 -12.98 -3.71
CA ASP A 125 -7.74 -14.10 -3.48
C ASP A 125 -7.60 -14.41 -1.98
N LYS A 126 -8.20 -15.54 -1.56
CA LYS A 126 -8.20 -16.01 -0.16
C LYS A 126 -6.82 -16.42 0.38
N LYS A 127 -5.79 -16.43 -0.47
CA LYS A 127 -4.43 -16.82 -0.07
C LYS A 127 -3.53 -15.62 0.18
N ILE A 128 -3.97 -14.44 -0.22
CA ILE A 128 -3.23 -13.21 0.05
C ILE A 128 -3.35 -12.87 1.53
N GLU A 129 -2.20 -12.71 2.16
CA GLU A 129 -2.09 -12.14 3.49
C GLU A 129 -2.20 -10.61 3.40
N LEU A 130 -3.23 -10.03 4.01
CA LEU A 130 -3.45 -8.59 4.01
C LEU A 130 -3.16 -8.02 5.40
N THR A 131 -2.30 -7.00 5.46
CA THR A 131 -1.90 -6.35 6.71
C THR A 131 -2.02 -4.84 6.60
N PHE A 132 -2.70 -4.22 7.56
CA PHE A 132 -2.71 -2.76 7.71
C PHE A 132 -1.65 -2.31 8.70
N GLN A 133 -0.83 -1.33 8.29
CA GLN A 133 0.12 -0.63 9.13
C GLN A 133 -0.46 0.74 9.47
N ILE A 134 -1.11 0.85 10.62
CA ILE A 134 -1.75 2.09 11.05
C ILE A 134 -0.70 2.97 11.72
N SER A 135 -0.61 4.21 11.26
CA SER A 135 0.38 5.17 11.73
C SER A 135 -0.11 5.86 13.00
N ILE A 136 0.34 5.41 14.16
CA ILE A 136 0.08 6.02 15.46
C ILE A 136 1.40 6.55 16.03
N ASP A 137 1.47 7.85 16.34
CA ASP A 137 2.70 8.51 16.76
C ASP A 137 2.78 8.74 18.27
N ASP A 138 1.61 8.98 18.93
CA ASP A 138 1.54 9.41 20.33
C ASP A 138 0.16 9.10 20.92
N PHE A 139 -0.08 9.52 22.18
CA PHE A 139 -1.39 9.52 22.81
C PHE A 139 -2.40 10.41 22.07
N PRO A 140 -3.73 10.22 22.30
CA PRO A 140 -4.77 10.79 21.43
C PRO A 140 -4.63 12.27 21.09
N GLU A 141 -4.49 13.13 22.12
CA GLU A 141 -4.46 14.59 21.92
C GLU A 141 -3.24 15.03 21.10
N ASN A 142 -2.08 14.47 21.37
CA ASN A 142 -0.85 14.77 20.66
C ASN A 142 -0.88 14.19 19.23
N HIS A 143 -1.36 12.97 19.08
CA HIS A 143 -1.49 12.32 17.77
C HIS A 143 -2.34 13.15 16.81
N ASP A 144 -3.54 13.56 17.23
CA ASP A 144 -4.46 14.37 16.45
C ASP A 144 -3.86 15.74 16.09
N SER A 145 -3.19 16.37 17.05
CA SER A 145 -2.54 17.66 16.88
C SER A 145 -1.40 17.60 15.84
N VAL A 146 -0.55 16.59 15.92
CA VAL A 146 0.61 16.41 15.03
C VAL A 146 0.16 16.11 13.60
N ARG A 147 -0.89 15.30 13.45
CA ARG A 147 -1.44 14.91 12.13
C ARG A 147 -2.47 15.89 11.58
N LYS A 148 -2.90 16.86 12.42
CA LYS A 148 -3.88 17.91 12.09
C LYS A 148 -5.23 17.36 11.61
N ILE A 149 -5.66 16.25 12.19
CA ILE A 149 -6.99 15.65 11.99
C ILE A 149 -7.61 15.40 13.36
N LYS A 150 -8.77 16.00 13.62
CA LYS A 150 -9.51 15.78 14.86
C LYS A 150 -10.06 14.36 14.92
N LYS A 151 -9.99 13.73 16.09
CA LYS A 151 -10.48 12.37 16.36
C LYS A 151 -9.82 11.30 15.47
N LEU A 152 -8.62 11.56 15.00
CA LEU A 152 -7.90 10.60 14.16
C LEU A 152 -7.53 9.35 14.96
N PHE A 153 -7.11 9.52 16.20
CA PHE A 153 -6.77 8.39 17.07
C PHE A 153 -7.96 7.43 17.23
N GLU A 154 -9.18 7.97 17.44
CA GLU A 154 -10.40 7.15 17.50
C GLU A 154 -10.60 6.38 16.18
N SER A 155 -10.48 7.06 15.03
CA SER A 155 -10.56 6.42 13.70
C SER A 155 -9.49 5.34 13.48
N CYS A 156 -8.28 5.51 14.02
CA CYS A 156 -7.24 4.48 13.97
C CYS A 156 -7.68 3.21 14.69
N ILE A 157 -8.33 3.35 15.84
CA ILE A 157 -8.86 2.21 16.60
C ILE A 157 -9.98 1.52 15.80
N ASP A 158 -10.90 2.30 15.20
CA ASP A 158 -11.97 1.76 14.35
C ASP A 158 -11.44 1.03 13.12
N THR A 159 -10.30 1.46 12.59
CA THR A 159 -9.63 0.78 11.45
C THR A 159 -8.99 -0.55 11.87
N TYR A 160 -8.64 -0.70 13.15
CA TYR A 160 -8.00 -1.91 13.68
C TYR A 160 -9.00 -3.07 13.87
N TRP A 161 -10.26 -2.79 14.21
CA TRP A 161 -11.33 -3.77 14.47
C TRP A 161 -12.17 -4.06 13.23
#